data_6909de782b7e7ae18cfb9fb8826061c7
#
_entry.id   6909de782b7e7ae18cfb9fb8826061c7
#
_cell.length_a   1.000
_cell.length_b   1.000
_cell.length_c   1.000
_cell.angle_alpha   90.00
_cell.angle_beta   90.00
_cell.angle_gamma   90.00
#
_symmetry.space_group_name_H-M   'P 1'
#
loop_
_entity.id
_entity.type
_entity.pdbx_description
1 polymer ?
#
loop_
_entity_poly.entity_id
_entity_poly.type
_entity_poly.pdbx_seq_one_letter_code
_entity_poly.pdbx_strand_id
1 'polypeptide(L)'
;MVGKKRANKAVGRTRGRLNTKLHAIVDSLGNPVEFLLSAGNEHDCVHTVKLLETVEISGSNILADRAYGAQAIREYILERGATYVIPPQSNISKPWSVDWYLYKERHLIECFFQKIKWFRRIATRYHKLDASFLAFVYLASIAILVI
;
A
#
# COMPACT_ATOMS: atom_id res chain seq x y z
N MET A 1 -0.53 1.64 8.68
CA MET A 1 -1.48 0.96 7.77
C MET A 1 -0.84 0.84 6.38
N VAL A 2 -0.87 -0.34 5.80
CA VAL A 2 -0.28 -0.62 4.49
C VAL A 2 -1.38 -1.03 3.52
N GLY A 3 -1.43 -0.40 2.33
CA GLY A 3 -2.40 -0.73 1.32
C GLY A 3 -1.85 -0.61 -0.10
N LYS A 4 -2.51 -1.28 -1.02
CA LYS A 4 -2.14 -1.38 -2.42
C LYS A 4 -3.31 -1.01 -3.32
N LYS A 5 -3.00 -0.30 -4.40
CA LYS A 5 -3.91 -0.09 -5.50
C LYS A 5 -3.25 -0.36 -6.84
N ARG A 6 -3.98 -1.04 -7.72
CA ARG A 6 -3.62 -1.08 -9.14
C ARG A 6 -3.89 0.29 -9.76
N ALA A 7 -2.84 0.97 -10.17
CA ALA A 7 -2.98 2.11 -11.05
C ALA A 7 -3.32 1.58 -12.46
N ASN A 8 -4.57 1.69 -12.85
CA ASN A 8 -5.21 1.35 -14.12
C ASN A 8 -5.97 0.03 -14.24
N LYS A 9 -7.29 0.20 -14.16
CA LYS A 9 -8.24 -0.70 -14.80
C LYS A 9 -8.97 -0.06 -16.00
N ALA A 10 -8.44 0.94 -16.61
CA ALA A 10 -9.12 1.62 -17.70
C ALA A 10 -8.24 1.95 -18.89
N VAL A 11 -7.52 0.96 -19.42
CA VAL A 11 -7.14 0.99 -20.84
C VAL A 11 -7.08 -0.45 -21.31
N GLY A 12 -7.83 -0.74 -22.36
CA GLY A 12 -7.86 -2.03 -23.00
C GLY A 12 -6.47 -2.55 -23.33
N ARG A 13 -6.34 -3.87 -23.38
CA ARG A 13 -5.15 -4.63 -23.78
C ARG A 13 -4.40 -3.95 -24.91
N THR A 14 -3.41 -3.16 -24.59
CA THR A 14 -2.32 -2.86 -25.51
C THR A 14 -1.13 -3.70 -25.07
N ARG A 15 -0.72 -4.62 -25.95
CA ARG A 15 0.46 -5.46 -25.80
C ARG A 15 1.63 -4.59 -25.35
N GLY A 16 2.23 -4.90 -24.18
CA GLY A 16 3.55 -4.42 -23.79
C GLY A 16 3.64 -3.30 -22.76
N ARG A 17 2.56 -2.82 -22.14
CA ARG A 17 2.66 -1.91 -20.99
C ARG A 17 2.60 -2.68 -19.68
N LEU A 18 3.72 -2.70 -18.99
CA LEU A 18 3.81 -3.14 -17.60
C LEU A 18 2.90 -2.25 -16.74
N ASN A 19 1.86 -2.84 -16.17
CA ASN A 19 1.03 -2.15 -15.19
C ASN A 19 1.90 -1.80 -13.97
N THR A 20 1.88 -0.55 -13.54
CA THR A 20 2.56 -0.11 -12.34
C THR A 20 1.60 -0.19 -11.14
N LYS A 21 2.09 -0.70 -10.03
CA LYS A 21 1.38 -0.72 -8.74
C LYS A 21 1.93 0.39 -7.86
N LEU A 22 1.04 1.16 -7.24
CA LEU A 22 1.39 2.12 -6.20
C LEU A 22 1.11 1.49 -4.83
N HIS A 23 2.15 1.35 -4.04
CA HIS A 23 2.06 0.97 -2.63
C HIS A 23 2.14 2.23 -1.78
N ALA A 24 1.37 2.28 -0.71
CA ALA A 24 1.34 3.42 0.19
C ALA A 24 1.26 2.97 1.65
N ILE A 25 1.85 3.76 2.52
CA ILE A 25 1.65 3.71 3.97
C ILE A 25 0.91 4.98 4.36
N VAL A 26 -0.12 4.84 5.18
CA VAL A 26 -0.79 5.95 5.85
C VAL A 26 -0.70 5.77 7.37
N ASP A 27 -0.70 6.87 8.10
CA ASP A 27 -0.75 6.86 9.56
C ASP A 27 -2.16 6.55 10.10
N SER A 28 -2.32 6.58 11.41
CA SER A 28 -3.60 6.34 12.09
C SER A 28 -4.67 7.41 11.85
N LEU A 29 -4.30 8.52 11.24
CA LEU A 29 -5.21 9.59 10.83
C LEU A 29 -5.55 9.54 9.33
N GLY A 30 -4.96 8.60 8.61
CA GLY A 30 -5.13 8.47 7.16
C GLY A 30 -4.22 9.38 6.34
N ASN A 31 -3.23 10.01 6.97
CA ASN A 31 -2.25 10.82 6.25
C ASN A 31 -1.22 9.95 5.55
N PRO A 32 -0.86 10.27 4.30
CA PRO A 32 0.16 9.54 3.58
C PRO A 32 1.54 9.76 4.23
N VAL A 33 2.27 8.66 4.41
CA VAL A 33 3.60 8.65 5.03
C VAL A 33 4.68 8.32 4.00
N GLU A 34 4.46 7.27 3.21
CA GLU A 34 5.45 6.82 2.23
C GLU A 34 4.81 6.09 1.05
N PHE A 35 5.51 6.10 -0.08
CA PHE A 35 5.08 5.46 -1.32
C PHE A 35 6.19 4.62 -1.96
N LEU A 36 5.79 3.58 -2.66
CA LEU A 36 6.67 2.78 -3.49
C LEU A 36 5.93 2.34 -4.77
N LEU A 37 6.62 2.42 -5.90
CA LEU A 37 6.13 1.86 -7.16
C LEU A 37 6.75 0.48 -7.42
N SER A 38 5.96 -0.43 -7.94
CA SER A 38 6.42 -1.74 -8.41
C SER A 38 5.81 -2.09 -9.75
N ALA A 39 6.46 -3.00 -10.48
CA ALA A 39 5.88 -3.55 -11.70
C ALA A 39 4.61 -4.37 -11.37
N GLY A 40 3.62 -4.33 -12.28
CA GLY A 40 2.33 -4.95 -12.04
C GLY A 40 2.35 -6.47 -11.89
N ASN A 41 3.37 -7.11 -12.44
CA ASN A 41 3.59 -8.56 -12.38
C ASN A 41 4.42 -9.03 -11.18
N GLU A 42 5.00 -8.11 -10.40
CA GLU A 42 5.81 -8.46 -9.24
C GLU A 42 4.94 -8.81 -8.03
N HIS A 43 5.45 -9.72 -7.21
CA HIS A 43 4.79 -10.08 -5.95
C HIS A 43 4.89 -8.95 -4.93
N ASP A 44 3.78 -8.66 -4.29
CA ASP A 44 3.68 -7.55 -3.34
C ASP A 44 4.59 -7.71 -2.12
N CYS A 45 4.88 -8.96 -1.72
CA CYS A 45 5.69 -9.26 -0.55
C CYS A 45 7.08 -8.62 -0.57
N VAL A 46 7.76 -8.66 -1.73
CA VAL A 46 9.13 -8.14 -1.87
C VAL A 46 9.16 -6.63 -1.67
N HIS A 47 8.17 -5.94 -2.22
CA HIS A 47 8.09 -4.47 -2.15
C HIS A 47 7.57 -3.97 -0.82
N THR A 48 6.75 -4.77 -0.14
CA THR A 48 6.19 -4.40 1.17
C THR A 48 7.27 -4.27 2.23
N VAL A 49 8.20 -5.20 2.30
CA VAL A 49 9.32 -5.12 3.24
C VAL A 49 10.16 -3.88 2.97
N LYS A 50 10.51 -3.63 1.70
CA LYS A 50 11.26 -2.42 1.31
C LYS A 50 10.53 -1.14 1.71
N LEU A 51 9.21 -1.10 1.55
CA LEU A 51 8.42 0.06 1.94
C LEU A 51 8.39 0.24 3.45
N LEU A 52 8.25 -0.84 4.22
CA LEU A 52 8.29 -0.80 5.68
C LEU A 52 9.68 -0.41 6.23
N GLU A 53 10.75 -0.71 5.52
CA GLU A 53 12.12 -0.31 5.89
C GLU A 53 12.33 1.22 5.86
N THR A 54 11.51 1.96 5.13
CA THR A 54 11.63 3.42 5.02
C THR A 54 11.00 4.17 6.18
N VAL A 55 10.26 3.49 7.05
CA VAL A 55 9.53 4.10 8.17
C VAL A 55 9.85 3.40 9.49
N GLU A 56 9.82 4.15 10.58
CA GLU A 56 9.93 3.56 11.93
C GLU A 56 8.58 2.96 12.34
N ILE A 57 8.54 1.66 12.56
CA ILE A 57 7.32 0.92 12.90
C ILE A 57 7.27 0.37 14.32
N SER A 58 8.36 0.51 15.09
CA SER A 58 8.43 0.00 16.46
C SER A 58 7.27 0.50 17.32
N GLY A 59 6.63 -0.42 18.05
CA GLY A 59 5.46 -0.10 18.87
C GLY A 59 4.15 0.16 18.11
N SER A 60 4.14 -0.01 16.80
CA SER A 60 2.97 0.23 15.95
C SER A 60 2.20 -1.05 15.63
N ASN A 61 0.92 -0.88 15.30
CA ASN A 61 0.10 -1.93 14.70
C ASN A 61 0.05 -1.74 13.18
N ILE A 62 0.52 -2.72 12.43
CA ILE A 62 0.54 -2.67 10.97
C ILE A 62 -0.69 -3.38 10.41
N LEU A 63 -1.60 -2.60 9.87
CA LEU A 63 -2.84 -3.08 9.28
C LEU A 63 -2.68 -3.21 7.76
N ALA A 64 -2.99 -4.38 7.24
CA ALA A 64 -2.99 -4.61 5.80
C ALA A 64 -4.00 -5.70 5.41
N ASP A 65 -4.33 -5.77 4.13
CA ASP A 65 -5.21 -6.83 3.65
C ASP A 65 -4.48 -8.20 3.60
N ARG A 66 -5.24 -9.27 3.41
CA ARG A 66 -4.70 -10.64 3.42
C ARG A 66 -3.63 -10.91 2.34
N ALA A 67 -3.53 -10.09 1.31
CA ALA A 67 -2.49 -10.22 0.30
C ALA A 67 -1.09 -9.95 0.86
N TYR A 68 -1.01 -9.22 1.98
CA TYR A 68 0.23 -8.92 2.70
C TYR A 68 0.54 -9.91 3.84
N GLY A 69 -0.22 -10.98 3.96
CA GLY A 69 -0.09 -11.98 5.04
C GLY A 69 1.06 -12.98 4.86
N ALA A 70 2.03 -12.73 3.98
CA ALA A 70 3.19 -13.58 3.81
C ALA A 70 4.02 -13.67 5.08
N GLN A 71 4.60 -14.85 5.34
CA GLN A 71 5.41 -15.08 6.53
C GLN A 71 6.55 -14.08 6.68
N ALA A 72 7.27 -13.80 5.60
CA ALA A 72 8.39 -12.86 5.61
C ALA A 72 7.98 -11.45 6.06
N ILE A 73 6.79 -10.99 5.66
CA ILE A 73 6.26 -9.68 6.08
C ILE A 73 5.92 -9.69 7.57
N ARG A 74 5.23 -10.74 8.04
CA ARG A 74 4.86 -10.87 9.45
C ARG A 74 6.08 -10.95 10.37
N GLU A 75 7.07 -11.74 9.99
CA GLU A 75 8.34 -11.86 10.71
C GLU A 75 9.08 -10.53 10.78
N TYR A 76 9.18 -9.83 9.65
CA TYR A 76 9.80 -8.50 9.62
C TYR A 76 9.13 -7.53 10.60
N ILE A 77 7.80 -7.48 10.60
CA ILE A 77 7.03 -6.60 11.51
C ILE A 77 7.34 -6.94 12.98
N LEU A 78 7.31 -8.22 13.34
CA LEU A 78 7.58 -8.67 14.71
C LEU A 78 9.02 -8.39 15.14
N GLU A 79 9.98 -8.61 14.25
CA GLU A 79 11.41 -8.34 14.52
C GLU A 79 11.70 -6.87 14.80
N ARG A 80 10.88 -5.97 14.26
CA ARG A 80 10.98 -4.51 14.48
C ARG A 80 10.21 -4.04 15.71
N GLY A 81 9.66 -4.93 16.51
CA GLY A 81 8.90 -4.57 17.71
C GLY A 81 7.52 -4.01 17.42
N ALA A 82 6.97 -4.28 16.23
CA ALA A 82 5.61 -3.97 15.85
C ALA A 82 4.71 -5.20 15.89
N THR A 83 3.42 -5.01 15.77
CA THR A 83 2.43 -6.07 15.63
C THR A 83 1.73 -5.97 14.27
N TYR A 84 1.28 -7.09 13.74
CA TYR A 84 0.52 -7.10 12.50
C TYR A 84 -0.95 -7.41 12.73
N VAL A 85 -1.82 -6.71 12.04
CA VAL A 85 -3.28 -6.92 12.00
C VAL A 85 -3.64 -7.20 10.54
N ILE A 86 -3.31 -8.42 10.10
CA ILE A 86 -3.44 -8.89 8.72
C ILE A 86 -4.21 -10.21 8.74
N PRO A 87 -5.37 -10.32 8.08
CA PRO A 87 -6.12 -11.57 8.04
C PRO A 87 -5.32 -12.67 7.33
N PRO A 88 -5.37 -13.92 7.83
CA PRO A 88 -4.78 -15.04 7.14
C PRO A 88 -5.52 -15.32 5.82
N GLN A 89 -4.79 -15.90 4.86
CA GLN A 89 -5.43 -16.42 3.65
C GLN A 89 -6.24 -17.66 3.99
N SER A 90 -7.31 -17.91 3.23
CA SER A 90 -8.25 -19.01 3.47
C SER A 90 -7.62 -20.42 3.36
N ASN A 91 -6.51 -20.53 2.65
CA ASN A 91 -5.79 -21.80 2.42
C ASN A 91 -4.65 -22.08 3.40
N ILE A 92 -4.48 -21.25 4.42
CA ILE A 92 -3.43 -21.42 5.43
C ILE A 92 -3.81 -22.52 6.41
N SER A 93 -2.90 -23.49 6.61
CA SER A 93 -3.10 -24.62 7.52
C SER A 93 -3.11 -24.24 9.01
N LYS A 94 -2.41 -23.17 9.38
CA LYS A 94 -2.33 -22.64 10.74
C LYS A 94 -2.70 -21.16 10.76
N PRO A 95 -4.00 -20.83 10.71
CA PRO A 95 -4.43 -19.45 10.76
C PRO A 95 -4.16 -18.85 12.14
N TRP A 96 -3.83 -17.56 12.16
CA TRP A 96 -3.68 -16.77 13.37
C TRP A 96 -4.92 -15.94 13.64
N SER A 97 -5.09 -15.49 14.89
CA SER A 97 -6.17 -14.61 15.27
C SER A 97 -5.93 -13.17 14.80
N VAL A 98 -7.01 -12.47 14.52
CA VAL A 98 -6.99 -11.07 14.05
C VAL A 98 -7.83 -10.22 14.98
N ASP A 99 -7.32 -9.07 15.38
CA ASP A 99 -8.12 -8.03 16.03
C ASP A 99 -9.00 -7.34 14.97
N TRP A 100 -10.22 -7.83 14.84
CA TRP A 100 -11.16 -7.31 13.86
C TRP A 100 -11.67 -5.91 14.17
N TYR A 101 -11.63 -5.51 15.43
CA TYR A 101 -11.97 -4.15 15.82
C TYR A 101 -10.93 -3.16 15.28
N LEU A 102 -9.67 -3.44 15.51
CA LEU A 102 -8.57 -2.63 14.99
C LEU A 102 -8.45 -2.72 13.46
N TYR A 103 -8.73 -3.88 12.88
CA TYR A 103 -8.67 -4.09 11.44
C TYR A 103 -9.61 -3.17 10.65
N LYS A 104 -10.70 -2.71 11.24
CA LYS A 104 -11.64 -1.77 10.61
C LYS A 104 -10.96 -0.45 10.22
N GLU A 105 -9.94 -0.03 10.96
CA GLU A 105 -9.19 1.19 10.65
C GLU A 105 -8.41 1.09 9.32
N ARG A 106 -8.29 -0.09 8.73
CA ARG A 106 -7.72 -0.28 7.39
C ARG A 106 -8.45 0.53 6.31
N HIS A 107 -9.70 0.92 6.55
CA HIS A 107 -10.45 1.77 5.62
C HIS A 107 -9.76 3.13 5.34
N LEU A 108 -8.92 3.62 6.23
CA LEU A 108 -8.21 4.88 6.06
C LEU A 108 -7.29 4.88 4.83
N ILE A 109 -6.64 3.76 4.52
CA ILE A 109 -5.84 3.64 3.29
C ILE A 109 -6.72 3.66 2.04
N GLU A 110 -7.92 3.09 2.13
CA GLU A 110 -8.89 3.13 1.03
C GLU A 110 -9.40 4.55 0.80
N CYS A 111 -9.68 5.28 1.87
CA CYS A 111 -10.05 6.70 1.81
C CYS A 111 -8.95 7.53 1.17
N PHE A 112 -7.68 7.30 1.53
CA PHE A 112 -6.55 7.96 0.90
C PHE A 112 -6.50 7.69 -0.61
N PHE A 113 -6.62 6.43 -1.02
CA PHE A 113 -6.62 6.09 -2.44
C PHE A 113 -7.81 6.67 -3.20
N GLN A 114 -8.95 6.85 -2.56
CA GLN A 114 -10.09 7.55 -3.18
C GLN A 114 -9.79 9.02 -3.40
N LYS A 115 -9.21 9.70 -2.40
CA LYS A 115 -8.85 11.12 -2.50
C LYS A 115 -7.81 11.38 -3.58
N ILE A 116 -6.75 10.56 -3.62
CA ILE A 116 -5.66 10.76 -4.60
C ILE A 116 -6.13 10.55 -6.04
N LYS A 117 -7.18 9.79 -6.25
CA LYS A 117 -7.79 9.61 -7.57
C LYS A 117 -8.45 10.86 -8.16
N TRP A 118 -8.81 11.83 -7.31
CA TRP A 118 -9.33 13.10 -7.80
C TRP A 118 -8.31 13.83 -8.67
N PHE A 119 -7.05 13.51 -8.52
CA PHE A 119 -6.00 14.01 -9.41
C PHE A 119 -5.93 13.11 -10.66
N ARG A 120 -6.44 13.60 -11.79
CA ARG A 120 -6.57 12.83 -13.05
C ARG A 120 -5.23 12.21 -13.49
N ARG A 121 -4.10 12.88 -13.27
CA ARG A 121 -2.78 12.39 -13.64
C ARG A 121 -2.32 11.16 -12.85
N ILE A 122 -2.91 10.92 -11.68
CA ILE A 122 -2.68 9.72 -10.88
C ILE A 122 -3.68 8.64 -11.26
N ALA A 123 -4.95 9.00 -11.42
CA ALA A 123 -6.01 8.07 -11.82
C ALA A 123 -5.74 7.47 -13.21
N THR A 124 -5.25 8.30 -14.13
CA THR A 124 -4.83 7.91 -15.48
C THR A 124 -3.36 8.29 -15.63
N ARG A 125 -2.46 7.32 -15.49
CA ARG A 125 -1.04 7.59 -15.58
C ARG A 125 -0.63 8.11 -16.96
N TYR A 126 -0.33 9.42 -17.05
CA TYR A 126 0.18 10.05 -18.27
C TYR A 126 1.72 10.04 -18.36
N HIS A 127 2.41 9.89 -17.21
CA HIS A 127 3.87 9.92 -17.15
C HIS A 127 4.47 8.58 -17.59
N LYS A 128 5.46 8.63 -18.47
CA LYS A 128 6.20 7.44 -18.91
C LYS A 128 7.25 7.00 -17.88
N LEU A 129 7.85 7.97 -17.17
CA LEU A 129 8.89 7.73 -16.18
C LEU A 129 8.27 7.55 -14.79
N ASP A 130 8.72 6.53 -14.07
CA ASP A 130 8.28 6.24 -12.71
C ASP A 130 8.59 7.38 -11.74
N ALA A 131 9.77 8.00 -11.85
CA ALA A 131 10.16 9.13 -11.02
C ALA A 131 9.21 10.33 -11.17
N SER A 132 8.78 10.65 -12.39
CA SER A 132 7.84 11.73 -12.66
C SER A 132 6.44 11.40 -12.12
N PHE A 133 6.00 10.17 -12.24
CA PHE A 133 4.74 9.72 -11.69
C PHE A 133 4.74 9.77 -10.16
N LEU A 134 5.80 9.28 -9.54
CA LEU A 134 5.95 9.29 -8.08
C LEU A 134 6.04 10.73 -7.54
N ALA A 135 6.76 11.62 -8.20
CA ALA A 135 6.80 13.03 -7.84
C ALA A 135 5.40 13.65 -7.85
N PHE A 136 4.57 13.31 -8.83
CA PHE A 136 3.19 13.79 -8.91
C PHE A 136 2.32 13.20 -7.78
N VAL A 137 2.54 11.96 -7.39
CA VAL A 137 1.89 11.33 -6.23
C VAL A 137 2.21 12.10 -4.95
N TYR A 138 3.47 12.47 -4.73
CA TYR A 138 3.88 13.28 -3.57
C TYR A 138 3.22 14.66 -3.59
N LEU A 139 3.20 15.36 -4.71
CA LEU A 139 2.55 16.66 -4.85
C LEU A 139 1.04 16.59 -4.56
N ALA A 140 0.37 15.60 -5.09
CA ALA A 140 -1.05 15.37 -4.83
C ALA A 140 -1.31 15.06 -3.35
N SER A 141 -0.43 14.31 -2.71
CA SER A 141 -0.51 13.97 -1.29
C SER A 141 -0.33 15.21 -0.41
N ILE A 142 0.59 16.09 -0.75
CA ILE A 142 0.76 17.39 -0.08
C ILE A 142 -0.52 18.22 -0.21
N ALA A 143 -1.11 18.28 -1.40
CA ALA A 143 -2.36 19.00 -1.62
C ALA A 143 -3.52 18.43 -0.76
N ILE A 144 -3.60 17.11 -0.62
CA ILE A 144 -4.59 16.44 0.26
C ILE A 144 -4.39 16.82 1.72
N LEU A 145 -3.14 16.92 2.18
CA LEU A 145 -2.83 17.27 3.57
C LEU A 145 -3.16 18.74 3.91
N VAL A 146 -3.08 19.64 2.94
CA VAL A 146 -3.27 21.09 3.13
C VAL A 146 -4.75 21.50 3.01
N ILE A 147 -5.53 20.72 2.31
CA ILE A 147 -6.98 20.95 2.15
C ILE A 147 -7.74 20.43 3.37
#